data_64cd99a49fd9d49d06dd74f9d668c939
#
_entry.id   64cd99a49fd9d49d06dd74f9d668c939
#
_cell.length_a   1.000
_cell.length_b   1.000
_cell.length_c   1.000
_cell.angle_alpha   90.00
_cell.angle_beta   90.00
_cell.angle_gamma   90.00
#
_symmetry.space_group_name_H-M   'P 1'
#
loop_
_entity.id
_entity.type
_entity.pdbx_description
1 polymer ?
#
loop_
_entity_poly.entity_id
_entity_poly.type
_entity_poly.pdbx_seq_one_letter_code
_entity_poly.pdbx_strand_id
1 'polypeptide(L)'
;MGGMHGLGPIAPEPNEPVFHAPWEARALALTLAAGAWRRWNIDRSRHQRELIPGPDYLRLGYYEKWITGLIELMVQSELVTREEIAAGRPAPGAPKLSPPLTADRVADALAKGGPTTRSSDRAPRFEIDDSVRARNLHPTGHTRLPRYVRGHLGVIARRHSAHVFPDANAHGEGEQPQPLYQVRFEASELWGRNSFGRGAVYLDLWEDYLEPA
;
A
#
# COMPACT_ATOMS: atom_id res chain seq x y z
N MET A 1 -2.22 -7.13 9.82
CA MET A 1 -2.50 -6.52 11.14
C MET A 1 -3.65 -5.51 11.14
N GLY A 2 -4.27 -5.19 10.02
CA GLY A 2 -5.37 -4.23 9.98
C GLY A 2 -6.54 -4.60 10.89
N GLY A 3 -7.23 -3.59 11.47
CA GLY A 3 -8.40 -3.77 12.31
C GLY A 3 -8.13 -4.15 13.77
N MET A 4 -6.92 -3.92 14.27
CA MET A 4 -6.64 -4.00 15.71
C MET A 4 -7.24 -2.79 16.44
N HIS A 5 -7.82 -3.04 17.60
CA HIS A 5 -8.39 -2.03 18.48
C HIS A 5 -7.57 -1.91 19.78
N GLY A 6 -7.83 -0.84 20.55
CA GLY A 6 -7.26 -0.70 21.89
C GLY A 6 -5.85 -0.12 21.94
N LEU A 7 -5.38 0.50 20.84
CA LEU A 7 -4.07 1.18 20.79
C LEU A 7 -4.06 2.57 21.47
N GLY A 8 -5.20 2.99 22.03
CA GLY A 8 -5.35 4.29 22.67
C GLY A 8 -5.58 5.45 21.69
N PRO A 9 -5.67 6.68 22.20
CA PRO A 9 -5.80 7.86 21.38
C PRO A 9 -4.50 8.15 20.61
N ILE A 10 -4.63 8.78 19.45
CA ILE A 10 -3.48 9.28 18.70
C ILE A 10 -2.86 10.45 19.50
N ALA A 11 -1.58 10.35 19.81
CA ALA A 11 -0.80 11.43 20.43
C ALA A 11 0.10 12.10 19.37
N PRO A 12 -0.34 13.20 18.73
CA PRO A 12 0.48 13.90 17.74
C PRO A 12 1.75 14.45 18.40
N GLU A 13 2.88 14.27 17.74
CA GLU A 13 4.13 14.88 18.17
C GLU A 13 4.14 16.38 17.80
N PRO A 14 4.34 17.29 18.77
CA PRO A 14 4.44 18.72 18.47
C PRO A 14 5.70 19.00 17.63
N ASN A 15 5.52 19.70 16.50
CA ASN A 15 6.61 20.03 15.57
C ASN A 15 7.39 18.80 15.05
N GLU A 16 6.68 17.72 14.79
CA GLU A 16 7.26 16.47 14.29
C GLU A 16 8.23 16.72 13.12
N PRO A 17 9.50 16.32 13.21
CA PRO A 17 10.45 16.48 12.13
C PRO A 17 10.13 15.50 10.99
N VAL A 18 10.49 15.85 9.76
CA VAL A 18 10.33 14.94 8.60
C VAL A 18 11.08 13.62 8.81
N PHE A 19 12.21 13.68 9.45
CA PHE A 19 13.02 12.51 9.83
C PHE A 19 13.53 12.69 11.26
N HIS A 20 13.34 11.70 12.12
CA HIS A 20 13.83 11.72 13.50
C HIS A 20 15.33 11.41 13.60
N ALA A 21 15.88 10.76 12.58
CA ALA A 21 17.30 10.45 12.51
C ALA A 21 17.82 10.47 11.07
N PRO A 22 19.13 10.75 10.85
CA PRO A 22 19.70 10.83 9.49
C PRO A 22 19.59 9.56 8.66
N TRP A 23 19.51 8.37 9.29
CA TRP A 23 19.36 7.10 8.60
C TRP A 23 17.98 6.93 7.95
N GLU A 24 16.94 7.58 8.46
CA GLU A 24 15.57 7.52 7.91
C GLU A 24 15.50 8.15 6.52
N ALA A 25 16.17 9.30 6.34
CA ALA A 25 16.31 9.93 5.03
C ALA A 25 17.05 9.00 4.04
N ARG A 26 18.05 8.25 4.51
CA ARG A 26 18.74 7.25 3.68
C ARG A 26 17.85 6.07 3.33
N ALA A 27 17.01 5.59 4.27
CA ALA A 27 16.06 4.52 4.03
C ALA A 27 15.05 4.91 2.94
N LEU A 28 14.53 6.14 2.99
CA LEU A 28 13.67 6.69 1.94
C LEU A 28 14.42 6.76 0.59
N ALA A 29 15.61 7.35 0.58
CA ALA A 29 16.41 7.51 -0.64
C ALA A 29 16.74 6.15 -1.29
N LEU A 30 17.16 5.15 -0.50
CA LEU A 30 17.43 3.80 -0.99
C LEU A 30 16.17 3.14 -1.55
N THR A 31 15.02 3.30 -0.91
CA THR A 31 13.75 2.74 -1.39
C THR A 31 13.37 3.32 -2.74
N LEU A 32 13.50 4.64 -2.91
CA LEU A 32 13.22 5.32 -4.18
C LEU A 32 14.22 4.93 -5.27
N ALA A 33 15.51 4.91 -4.95
CA ALA A 33 16.57 4.56 -5.90
C ALA A 33 16.44 3.11 -6.38
N ALA A 34 16.23 2.16 -5.47
CA ALA A 34 16.03 0.76 -5.82
C ALA A 34 14.72 0.54 -6.59
N GLY A 35 13.65 1.24 -6.22
CA GLY A 35 12.36 1.23 -6.92
C GLY A 35 12.46 1.72 -8.37
N ALA A 36 13.41 2.62 -8.68
CA ALA A 36 13.63 3.14 -10.03
C ALA A 36 14.08 2.05 -11.02
N TRP A 37 14.65 0.95 -10.57
CA TRP A 37 14.99 -0.21 -11.43
C TRP A 37 13.76 -1.04 -11.84
N ARG A 38 12.56 -0.78 -11.24
CA ARG A 38 11.28 -1.42 -11.59
C ARG A 38 11.31 -2.95 -11.52
N ARG A 39 12.10 -3.52 -10.58
CA ARG A 39 12.12 -4.96 -10.32
C ARG A 39 10.89 -5.44 -9.56
N TRP A 40 10.14 -4.52 -8.99
CA TRP A 40 8.85 -4.72 -8.34
C TRP A 40 7.96 -3.50 -8.53
N ASN A 41 6.66 -3.69 -8.35
CA ASN A 41 5.69 -2.61 -8.34
C ASN A 41 5.40 -2.13 -6.90
N ILE A 42 4.60 -1.05 -6.78
CA ILE A 42 4.27 -0.45 -5.48
C ILE A 42 3.49 -1.41 -4.58
N ASP A 43 2.60 -2.25 -5.15
CA ASP A 43 1.75 -3.15 -4.37
C ASP A 43 2.57 -4.32 -3.82
N ARG A 44 3.50 -4.87 -4.59
CA ARG A 44 4.48 -5.84 -4.08
C ARG A 44 5.35 -5.23 -2.98
N SER A 45 5.73 -3.95 -3.11
CA SER A 45 6.49 -3.24 -2.06
C SER A 45 5.67 -3.05 -0.79
N ARG A 46 4.37 -2.80 -0.89
CA ARG A 46 3.46 -2.75 0.26
C ARG A 46 3.28 -4.11 0.90
N HIS A 47 2.99 -5.12 0.08
CA HIS A 47 2.82 -6.50 0.53
C HIS A 47 4.05 -7.00 1.30
N GLN A 48 5.25 -6.72 0.83
CA GLN A 48 6.47 -7.14 1.52
C GLN A 48 6.58 -6.57 2.94
N ARG A 49 6.12 -5.36 3.20
CA ARG A 49 6.04 -4.80 4.55
C ARG A 49 4.94 -5.43 5.40
N GLU A 50 3.84 -5.85 4.77
CA GLU A 50 2.74 -6.56 5.44
C GLU A 50 3.14 -7.97 5.90
N LEU A 51 4.17 -8.56 5.29
CA LEU A 51 4.73 -9.86 5.67
C LEU A 51 5.66 -9.81 6.90
N ILE A 52 6.01 -8.63 7.40
CA ILE A 52 6.78 -8.49 8.63
C ILE A 52 6.00 -9.19 9.77
N PRO A 53 6.64 -10.08 10.58
CA PRO A 53 5.98 -10.74 11.69
C PRO A 53 5.25 -9.74 12.60
N GLY A 54 4.04 -10.09 13.06
CA GLY A 54 3.18 -9.18 13.80
C GLY A 54 3.85 -8.48 14.99
N PRO A 55 4.57 -9.17 15.89
CA PRO A 55 5.28 -8.54 17.00
C PRO A 55 6.32 -7.52 16.53
N ASP A 56 7.07 -7.84 15.47
CA ASP A 56 8.07 -6.93 14.90
C ASP A 56 7.39 -5.74 14.21
N TYR A 57 6.30 -5.99 13.47
CA TYR A 57 5.54 -4.92 12.83
C TYR A 57 5.03 -3.87 13.85
N LEU A 58 4.60 -4.31 15.04
CA LEU A 58 4.15 -3.40 16.10
C LEU A 58 5.30 -2.64 16.77
N ARG A 59 6.48 -3.26 16.87
CA ARG A 59 7.65 -2.69 17.54
C ARG A 59 8.44 -1.75 16.65
N LEU A 60 8.56 -2.06 15.37
CA LEU A 60 9.37 -1.31 14.42
C LEU A 60 8.76 0.07 14.11
N GLY A 61 9.61 1.08 14.03
CA GLY A 61 9.28 2.41 13.54
C GLY A 61 8.96 2.42 12.04
N TYR A 62 8.51 3.57 11.54
CA TYR A 62 8.05 3.70 10.16
C TYR A 62 9.12 3.33 9.13
N TYR A 63 10.30 3.94 9.21
CA TYR A 63 11.39 3.67 8.27
C TYR A 63 12.11 2.35 8.54
N GLU A 64 12.04 1.79 9.75
CA GLU A 64 12.50 0.42 10.01
C GLU A 64 11.69 -0.60 9.23
N LYS A 65 10.36 -0.45 9.16
CA LYS A 65 9.49 -1.28 8.31
C LYS A 65 9.84 -1.13 6.83
N TRP A 66 10.18 0.09 6.39
CA TRP A 66 10.55 0.34 5.00
C TRP A 66 11.84 -0.37 4.62
N ILE A 67 12.89 -0.22 5.43
CA ILE A 67 14.18 -0.85 5.14
C ILE A 67 14.11 -2.38 5.25
N THR A 68 13.35 -2.91 6.22
CA THR A 68 13.11 -4.36 6.34
C THR A 68 12.44 -4.91 5.09
N GLY A 69 11.37 -4.30 4.61
CA GLY A 69 10.70 -4.70 3.38
C GLY A 69 11.59 -4.52 2.14
N LEU A 70 12.38 -3.46 2.08
CA LEU A 70 13.32 -3.22 0.98
C LEU A 70 14.40 -4.31 0.89
N ILE A 71 14.99 -4.70 2.02
CA ILE A 71 16.00 -5.78 2.07
C ILE A 71 15.43 -7.06 1.46
N GLU A 72 14.23 -7.46 1.87
CA GLU A 72 13.59 -8.66 1.35
C GLU A 72 13.30 -8.57 -0.16
N LEU A 73 12.82 -7.42 -0.64
CA LEU A 73 12.59 -7.17 -2.07
C LEU A 73 13.89 -7.28 -2.88
N MET A 74 14.97 -6.70 -2.37
CA MET A 74 16.27 -6.73 -3.03
C MET A 74 16.82 -8.15 -3.11
N VAL A 75 16.71 -8.94 -2.04
CA VAL A 75 17.12 -10.35 -2.02
C VAL A 75 16.25 -11.20 -2.97
N GLN A 76 14.92 -11.07 -2.90
CA GLN A 76 13.99 -11.79 -3.79
C GLN A 76 14.17 -11.42 -5.26
N SER A 77 14.65 -10.22 -5.55
CA SER A 77 14.92 -9.73 -6.91
C SER A 77 16.36 -9.99 -7.35
N GLU A 78 17.14 -10.74 -6.57
CA GLU A 78 18.55 -11.11 -6.85
C GLU A 78 19.47 -9.89 -7.04
N LEU A 79 19.14 -8.77 -6.39
CA LEU A 79 19.92 -7.53 -6.42
C LEU A 79 21.06 -7.52 -5.39
N VAL A 80 20.84 -8.24 -4.30
CA VAL A 80 21.82 -8.47 -3.23
C VAL A 80 21.58 -9.86 -2.64
N THR A 81 22.63 -10.42 -2.05
CA THR A 81 22.51 -11.69 -1.29
C THR A 81 22.41 -11.41 0.22
N ARG A 82 21.95 -12.42 0.98
CA ARG A 82 21.91 -12.32 2.44
C ARG A 82 23.29 -12.23 3.05
N GLU A 83 24.29 -12.87 2.42
CA GLU A 83 25.67 -12.82 2.83
C GLU A 83 26.26 -11.42 2.64
N GLU A 84 25.94 -10.73 1.54
CA GLU A 84 26.34 -9.34 1.31
C GLU A 84 25.72 -8.39 2.33
N ILE A 85 24.44 -8.58 2.66
CA ILE A 85 23.75 -7.80 3.71
C ILE A 85 24.43 -8.03 5.07
N ALA A 86 24.70 -9.28 5.44
CA ALA A 86 25.37 -9.62 6.69
C ALA A 86 26.81 -9.08 6.76
N ALA A 87 27.53 -9.13 5.63
CA ALA A 87 28.90 -8.62 5.53
C ALA A 87 28.97 -7.07 5.42
N GLY A 88 27.86 -6.39 5.13
CA GLY A 88 27.79 -4.95 4.88
C GLY A 88 28.60 -4.48 3.66
N ARG A 89 28.92 -5.38 2.72
CA ARG A 89 29.70 -5.09 1.51
C ARG A 89 29.33 -6.04 0.38
N PRO A 90 29.48 -5.62 -0.88
CA PRO A 90 29.23 -6.48 -2.02
C PRO A 90 30.26 -7.62 -2.09
N ALA A 91 29.85 -8.74 -2.67
CA ALA A 91 30.75 -9.84 -3.01
C ALA A 91 31.74 -9.42 -4.10
N PRO A 92 32.93 -10.04 -4.16
CA PRO A 92 33.85 -9.82 -5.28
C PRO A 92 33.19 -10.14 -6.62
N GLY A 93 33.18 -9.17 -7.55
CA GLY A 93 32.54 -9.34 -8.87
C GLY A 93 31.03 -9.17 -8.88
N ALA A 94 30.41 -8.74 -7.79
CA ALA A 94 28.95 -8.46 -7.76
C ALA A 94 28.56 -7.50 -8.90
N PRO A 95 27.49 -7.80 -9.66
CA PRO A 95 27.07 -6.97 -10.77
C PRO A 95 26.53 -5.62 -10.29
N LYS A 96 26.83 -4.56 -11.03
CA LYS A 96 26.25 -3.24 -10.81
C LYS A 96 25.05 -3.05 -11.71
N LEU A 97 23.91 -2.71 -11.12
CA LEU A 97 22.74 -2.34 -11.91
C LEU A 97 22.91 -0.99 -12.58
N SER A 98 22.47 -0.92 -13.82
CA SER A 98 22.55 0.27 -14.66
C SER A 98 21.22 0.49 -15.39
N PRO A 99 20.81 1.76 -15.60
CA PRO A 99 21.39 2.97 -15.02
C PRO A 99 20.97 3.18 -13.56
N PRO A 100 21.79 3.78 -12.70
CA PRO A 100 21.37 4.21 -11.39
C PRO A 100 20.47 5.44 -11.49
N LEU A 101 19.59 5.66 -10.49
CA LEU A 101 18.92 6.94 -10.33
C LEU A 101 19.92 7.94 -9.74
N THR A 102 20.38 8.88 -10.56
CA THR A 102 21.32 9.93 -10.14
C THR A 102 20.58 11.12 -9.54
N ALA A 103 21.25 11.91 -8.70
CA ALA A 103 20.63 13.00 -7.93
C ALA A 103 19.93 14.04 -8.82
N ASP A 104 20.51 14.37 -9.97
CA ASP A 104 19.95 15.29 -10.96
C ASP A 104 18.65 14.79 -11.61
N ARG A 105 18.40 13.48 -11.59
CA ARG A 105 17.21 12.87 -12.19
C ARG A 105 16.09 12.59 -11.17
N VAL A 106 16.34 12.77 -9.88
CA VAL A 106 15.34 12.45 -8.82
C VAL A 106 14.11 13.32 -8.94
N ALA A 107 14.26 14.63 -9.12
CA ALA A 107 13.12 15.54 -9.21
C ALA A 107 12.18 15.17 -10.35
N ASP A 108 12.70 14.93 -11.55
CA ASP A 108 11.92 14.56 -12.72
C ASP A 108 11.27 13.17 -12.55
N ALA A 109 11.99 12.21 -11.97
CA ALA A 109 11.46 10.88 -11.72
C ALA A 109 10.27 10.92 -10.75
N LEU A 110 10.35 11.72 -9.69
CA LEU A 110 9.27 11.90 -8.72
C LEU A 110 8.09 12.68 -9.31
N ALA A 111 8.36 13.74 -10.08
CA ALA A 111 7.30 14.54 -10.72
C ALA A 111 6.51 13.73 -11.75
N LYS A 112 7.16 12.83 -12.48
CA LYS A 112 6.50 11.93 -13.43
C LYS A 112 5.56 10.95 -12.73
N GLY A 113 5.92 10.49 -11.55
CA GLY A 113 5.15 9.53 -10.77
C GLY A 113 4.89 8.20 -11.48
N GLY A 114 3.88 7.47 -10.99
CA GLY A 114 3.41 6.22 -11.58
C GLY A 114 1.88 6.15 -11.53
N PRO A 115 1.15 6.76 -12.50
CA PRO A 115 -0.31 6.70 -12.53
C PRO A 115 -0.81 5.25 -12.53
N THR A 116 -1.83 4.97 -11.74
CA THR A 116 -2.46 3.64 -11.63
C THR A 116 -3.71 3.51 -12.50
N THR A 117 -4.15 4.61 -13.12
CA THR A 117 -5.27 4.62 -14.07
C THR A 117 -4.91 3.83 -15.33
N ARG A 118 -5.85 2.98 -15.78
CA ARG A 118 -5.75 2.18 -17.02
C ARG A 118 -7.05 2.21 -17.78
N SER A 119 -6.98 1.90 -19.08
CA SER A 119 -8.15 1.47 -19.83
C SER A 119 -8.58 0.07 -19.38
N SER A 120 -9.89 -0.19 -19.43
CA SER A 120 -10.44 -1.52 -19.14
C SER A 120 -11.70 -1.71 -19.95
N ASP A 121 -11.88 -2.91 -20.50
CA ASP A 121 -13.12 -3.31 -21.18
C ASP A 121 -14.22 -3.76 -20.19
N ARG A 122 -13.89 -3.83 -18.91
CA ARG A 122 -14.84 -4.17 -17.84
C ARG A 122 -15.79 -3.00 -17.61
N ALA A 123 -17.06 -3.20 -17.93
CA ALA A 123 -18.09 -2.21 -17.65
C ALA A 123 -18.33 -2.09 -16.14
N PRO A 124 -18.48 -0.86 -15.60
CA PRO A 124 -18.83 -0.66 -14.20
C PRO A 124 -20.18 -1.29 -13.85
N ARG A 125 -20.25 -2.02 -12.73
CA ARG A 125 -21.48 -2.67 -12.25
C ARG A 125 -22.37 -1.77 -11.39
N PHE A 126 -21.79 -0.72 -10.81
CA PHE A 126 -22.49 0.15 -9.85
C PHE A 126 -22.52 1.58 -10.36
N GLU A 127 -23.62 2.26 -10.05
CA GLU A 127 -23.80 3.69 -10.32
C GLU A 127 -23.74 4.51 -9.03
N ILE A 128 -23.66 5.84 -9.16
CA ILE A 128 -23.71 6.75 -8.00
C ILE A 128 -25.06 6.55 -7.28
N ASP A 129 -25.05 6.62 -5.97
CA ASP A 129 -26.16 6.37 -5.04
C ASP A 129 -26.58 4.90 -4.89
N ASP A 130 -25.96 3.95 -5.60
CA ASP A 130 -26.19 2.54 -5.33
C ASP A 130 -25.74 2.15 -3.93
N SER A 131 -26.59 1.37 -3.24
CA SER A 131 -26.21 0.71 -1.99
C SER A 131 -25.40 -0.54 -2.29
N VAL A 132 -24.25 -0.64 -1.65
CA VAL A 132 -23.31 -1.77 -1.83
C VAL A 132 -22.88 -2.31 -0.47
N ARG A 133 -22.43 -3.57 -0.48
CA ARG A 133 -21.76 -4.18 0.67
C ARG A 133 -20.30 -4.41 0.33
N ALA A 134 -19.40 -3.97 1.22
CA ALA A 134 -18.01 -4.39 1.15
C ALA A 134 -17.91 -5.88 1.48
N ARG A 135 -17.38 -6.68 0.56
CA ARG A 135 -17.32 -8.15 0.72
C ARG A 135 -16.50 -8.54 1.94
N ASN A 136 -16.94 -9.57 2.65
CA ASN A 136 -16.23 -10.08 3.82
C ASN A 136 -15.10 -11.05 3.39
N LEU A 137 -14.05 -10.51 2.76
CA LEU A 137 -12.91 -11.25 2.24
C LEU A 137 -11.75 -11.21 3.23
N HIS A 138 -11.06 -12.35 3.38
CA HIS A 138 -9.88 -12.49 4.23
C HIS A 138 -8.73 -13.14 3.44
N PRO A 139 -8.21 -12.48 2.39
CA PRO A 139 -7.14 -13.03 1.60
C PRO A 139 -5.86 -13.17 2.44
N THR A 140 -5.07 -14.19 2.16
CA THR A 140 -3.73 -14.38 2.75
C THR A 140 -2.68 -13.48 2.10
N GLY A 141 -2.96 -12.99 0.89
CA GLY A 141 -2.12 -12.08 0.12
C GLY A 141 -2.42 -10.61 0.39
N HIS A 142 -1.84 -9.76 -0.48
CA HIS A 142 -2.07 -8.32 -0.44
C HIS A 142 -3.53 -7.97 -0.75
N THR A 143 -4.08 -7.02 -0.04
CA THR A 143 -5.39 -6.42 -0.35
C THR A 143 -5.44 -4.98 0.12
N ARG A 144 -6.23 -4.17 -0.60
CA ARG A 144 -6.54 -2.79 -0.21
C ARG A 144 -7.94 -2.65 0.40
N LEU A 145 -8.64 -3.78 0.66
CA LEU A 145 -9.91 -3.79 1.37
C LEU A 145 -9.68 -3.74 2.88
N PRO A 146 -9.89 -2.59 3.55
CA PRO A 146 -9.65 -2.46 4.99
C PRO A 146 -10.57 -3.37 5.78
N ARG A 147 -10.04 -4.01 6.83
CA ARG A 147 -10.81 -4.96 7.63
C ARG A 147 -12.07 -4.36 8.25
N TYR A 148 -12.02 -3.09 8.69
CA TYR A 148 -13.11 -2.45 9.41
C TYR A 148 -14.36 -2.15 8.57
N VAL A 149 -14.26 -2.21 7.23
CA VAL A 149 -15.42 -2.05 6.34
C VAL A 149 -15.97 -3.37 5.79
N ARG A 150 -15.28 -4.50 6.02
CA ARG A 150 -15.71 -5.80 5.47
C ARG A 150 -17.05 -6.21 6.04
N GLY A 151 -17.99 -6.59 5.15
CA GLY A 151 -19.34 -6.96 5.50
C GLY A 151 -20.29 -5.78 5.75
N HIS A 152 -19.78 -4.54 5.81
CA HIS A 152 -20.60 -3.35 6.07
C HIS A 152 -21.21 -2.75 4.82
N LEU A 153 -22.35 -2.09 5.00
CA LEU A 153 -23.09 -1.39 3.96
C LEU A 153 -22.53 0.02 3.74
N GLY A 154 -22.45 0.40 2.48
CA GLY A 154 -22.07 1.75 2.07
C GLY A 154 -22.84 2.19 0.85
N VAL A 155 -22.64 3.42 0.43
CA VAL A 155 -23.26 4.01 -0.77
C VAL A 155 -22.17 4.50 -1.70
N ILE A 156 -22.32 4.25 -2.99
CA ILE A 156 -21.42 4.76 -4.01
C ILE A 156 -21.53 6.29 -4.07
N ALA A 157 -20.51 6.99 -3.62
CA ALA A 157 -20.47 8.45 -3.64
C ALA A 157 -19.85 9.01 -4.94
N ARG A 158 -18.97 8.23 -5.57
CA ARG A 158 -18.29 8.63 -6.80
C ARG A 158 -17.81 7.41 -7.58
N ARG A 159 -17.80 7.52 -8.90
CA ARG A 159 -17.20 6.55 -9.81
C ARG A 159 -15.90 7.13 -10.39
N HIS A 160 -14.81 6.39 -10.26
CA HIS A 160 -13.54 6.70 -10.90
C HIS A 160 -13.38 5.89 -12.20
N SER A 161 -12.34 6.18 -12.97
CA SER A 161 -11.91 5.30 -14.07
C SER A 161 -11.37 3.97 -13.53
N ALA A 162 -11.04 3.04 -14.44
CA ALA A 162 -10.41 1.79 -14.03
C ALA A 162 -8.96 2.03 -13.52
N HIS A 163 -8.57 1.27 -12.51
CA HIS A 163 -7.27 1.34 -11.88
C HIS A 163 -6.69 -0.06 -11.73
N VAL A 164 -5.36 -0.14 -11.75
CA VAL A 164 -4.61 -1.37 -11.46
C VAL A 164 -5.17 -2.03 -10.20
N PHE A 165 -5.47 -3.33 -10.26
CA PHE A 165 -5.98 -4.08 -9.11
C PHE A 165 -4.82 -4.55 -8.22
N PRO A 166 -4.71 -4.03 -6.99
CA PRO A 166 -3.53 -4.24 -6.15
C PRO A 166 -3.31 -5.69 -5.75
N ASP A 167 -4.38 -6.45 -5.52
CA ASP A 167 -4.31 -7.85 -5.09
C ASP A 167 -3.56 -8.70 -6.14
N ALA A 168 -3.94 -8.60 -7.39
CA ALA A 168 -3.27 -9.31 -8.50
C ALA A 168 -1.86 -8.74 -8.77
N ASN A 169 -1.73 -7.41 -8.79
CA ASN A 169 -0.48 -6.73 -9.13
C ASN A 169 0.65 -7.02 -8.13
N ALA A 170 0.33 -7.15 -6.84
CA ALA A 170 1.30 -7.48 -5.81
C ALA A 170 1.90 -8.88 -5.99
N HIS A 171 1.14 -9.81 -6.57
CA HIS A 171 1.54 -11.21 -6.75
C HIS A 171 2.10 -11.52 -8.15
N GLY A 172 2.20 -10.51 -9.03
CA GLY A 172 2.73 -10.72 -10.39
C GLY A 172 1.73 -11.38 -11.34
N GLU A 173 0.44 -11.36 -11.01
CA GLU A 173 -0.66 -11.90 -11.81
C GLU A 173 -1.16 -10.91 -12.87
N GLY A 174 -0.41 -9.84 -13.09
CA GLY A 174 -0.77 -8.74 -13.98
C GLY A 174 -1.53 -7.63 -13.29
N GLU A 175 -1.76 -6.53 -14.04
CA GLU A 175 -2.40 -5.33 -13.48
C GLU A 175 -3.91 -5.47 -13.27
N GLN A 176 -4.59 -6.32 -14.05
CA GLN A 176 -6.02 -6.63 -13.98
C GLN A 176 -6.91 -5.40 -13.66
N PRO A 177 -6.85 -4.33 -14.48
CA PRO A 177 -7.51 -3.09 -14.14
C PRO A 177 -9.01 -3.26 -14.09
N GLN A 178 -9.64 -2.66 -13.08
CA GLN A 178 -11.08 -2.71 -12.88
C GLN A 178 -11.63 -1.38 -12.36
N PRO A 179 -12.95 -1.15 -12.49
CA PRO A 179 -13.60 0.05 -11.97
C PRO A 179 -13.29 0.29 -10.50
N LEU A 180 -13.06 1.55 -10.16
CA LEU A 180 -12.81 2.01 -8.81
C LEU A 180 -13.93 2.94 -8.37
N TYR A 181 -14.42 2.77 -7.14
CA TYR A 181 -15.52 3.55 -6.60
C TYR A 181 -15.13 4.18 -5.27
N GLN A 182 -15.49 5.43 -5.06
CA GLN A 182 -15.51 6.00 -3.73
C GLN A 182 -16.80 5.57 -3.05
N VAL A 183 -16.67 4.82 -1.96
CA VAL A 183 -17.78 4.34 -1.17
C VAL A 183 -17.83 5.09 0.15
N ARG A 184 -19.01 5.60 0.49
CA ARG A 184 -19.29 6.29 1.75
C ARG A 184 -19.91 5.31 2.73
N PHE A 185 -19.27 5.14 3.88
CA PHE A 185 -19.75 4.35 5.01
C PHE A 185 -20.14 5.27 6.16
N GLU A 186 -21.34 5.13 6.71
CA GLU A 186 -21.74 5.88 7.91
C GLU A 186 -20.93 5.38 9.13
N ALA A 187 -20.53 6.30 10.00
CA ALA A 187 -19.86 5.93 11.24
C ALA A 187 -20.71 5.01 12.13
N SER A 188 -22.02 5.20 12.12
CA SER A 188 -22.97 4.34 12.84
C SER A 188 -23.05 2.92 12.30
N GLU A 189 -22.82 2.72 11.00
CA GLU A 189 -22.72 1.40 10.37
C GLU A 189 -21.44 0.68 10.80
N LEU A 190 -20.32 1.38 10.81
CA LEU A 190 -19.02 0.80 11.11
C LEU A 190 -18.79 0.54 12.60
N TRP A 191 -19.26 1.43 13.47
CA TRP A 191 -18.91 1.45 14.90
C TRP A 191 -20.13 1.51 15.84
N GLY A 192 -21.35 1.33 15.29
CA GLY A 192 -22.59 1.32 16.05
C GLY A 192 -23.16 2.71 16.32
N ARG A 193 -24.42 2.75 16.78
CA ARG A 193 -25.21 3.98 16.95
C ARG A 193 -24.62 5.00 17.93
N ASN A 194 -23.76 4.56 18.85
CA ASN A 194 -23.10 5.41 19.83
C ASN A 194 -21.72 5.88 19.39
N SER A 195 -21.34 5.63 18.13
CA SER A 195 -20.09 6.13 17.58
C SER A 195 -20.04 7.65 17.57
N PHE A 196 -18.85 8.21 17.75
CA PHE A 196 -18.59 9.64 17.88
C PHE A 196 -19.17 10.45 16.70
N GLY A 197 -20.37 11.00 16.90
CA GLY A 197 -20.94 12.02 16.02
C GLY A 197 -21.57 11.51 14.72
N ARG A 198 -22.05 12.48 13.91
CA ARG A 198 -22.61 12.28 12.57
C ARG A 198 -21.45 12.32 11.54
N GLY A 199 -20.67 11.26 11.47
CA GLY A 199 -19.55 11.18 10.55
C GLY A 199 -19.70 10.06 9.54
N ALA A 200 -18.94 10.14 8.45
CA ALA A 200 -18.80 9.08 7.46
C ALA A 200 -17.35 8.89 7.08
N VAL A 201 -17.00 7.68 6.66
CA VAL A 201 -15.70 7.36 6.08
C VAL A 201 -15.89 7.16 4.58
N TYR A 202 -15.02 7.76 3.80
CA TYR A 202 -14.97 7.60 2.35
C TYR A 202 -13.73 6.78 1.99
N LEU A 203 -13.94 5.71 1.21
CA LEU A 203 -12.87 4.82 0.77
C LEU A 203 -12.99 4.57 -0.72
N ASP A 204 -11.84 4.57 -1.40
CA ASP A 204 -11.77 4.12 -2.78
C ASP A 204 -11.59 2.59 -2.80
N LEU A 205 -12.60 1.88 -3.31
CA LEU A 205 -12.70 0.42 -3.35
C LEU A 205 -12.85 -0.08 -4.77
N TRP A 206 -12.09 -1.11 -5.12
CA TRP A 206 -12.21 -1.80 -6.42
C TRP A 206 -13.50 -2.61 -6.50
N GLU A 207 -13.99 -2.80 -7.72
CA GLU A 207 -15.27 -3.48 -7.97
C GLU A 207 -15.33 -4.88 -7.35
N ASP A 208 -14.23 -5.64 -7.39
CA ASP A 208 -14.18 -6.99 -6.82
C ASP A 208 -14.25 -7.03 -5.28
N TYR A 209 -14.12 -5.88 -4.62
CA TYR A 209 -14.36 -5.78 -3.18
C TYR A 209 -15.82 -5.53 -2.82
N LEU A 210 -16.70 -5.34 -3.83
CA LEU A 210 -18.08 -4.91 -3.63
C LEU A 210 -19.07 -5.96 -4.15
N GLU A 211 -20.20 -6.03 -3.50
CA GLU A 211 -21.39 -6.78 -3.92
C GLU A 211 -22.64 -5.91 -3.72
N PRO A 212 -23.75 -6.18 -4.42
CA PRO A 212 -25.03 -5.51 -4.16
C PRO A 212 -25.44 -5.66 -2.68
N ALA A 213 -26.09 -4.62 -2.13
CA ALA A 213 -26.54 -4.58 -0.72
C ALA A 213 -27.67 -5.57 -0.44
#